data_d5537c773005a6b7d108867974ac905e
#
_entry.id   d5537c773005a6b7d108867974ac905e
#
_cell.length_a   1.000
_cell.length_b   1.000
_cell.length_c   1.000
_cell.angle_alpha   90.00
_cell.angle_beta   90.00
_cell.angle_gamma   90.00
#
_symmetry.space_group_name_H-M   'P 1'
#
loop_
_entity.id
_entity.type
_entity.pdbx_description
1 polymer ?
#
loop_
_entity_poly.entity_id
_entity_poly.type
_entity_poly.pdbx_seq_one_letter_code
_entity_poly.pdbx_strand_id
1 'polypeptide(L)'
;MEDSNSKSNIKKEEQKNSQNDPLQDNDDTVHYDIDKFIEQLYECKPLKEQEVKFLIEKSKEILAEEKNVQEVPCPVTVCGDIHGQFYDLLELFRIGGKIPHTNYLFMGDYVDRGYYSVESVSLLLCLKVRYPRRIYLTRGNHESRQVTQAYGFYDECIRKYENPEIWKYFTDLFDFLPLTTLVEGRIFCLHGGLSPEVSTLDGARLIDRFQEVPHEGAMCDLLWSDPDTLVGFGPSLRGAGHIFGENVSKEFCRVNGLDMISRAHQCTPTGYAWTHNNKVCTIFSAPNYCYRCANEAAIIEVDENVSNNFYKFDSAPRRGEMELMKKTPDYFL
;
A
#
# COMPACT_ATOMS: atom_id res chain seq x y z
N MET A 1 105.80 2.76 5.32
CA MET A 1 105.99 1.84 4.23
C MET A 1 104.62 1.51 3.71
N GLU A 2 104.41 2.15 2.60
CA GLU A 2 103.83 1.68 1.32
C GLU A 2 102.31 1.31 1.48
N ASP A 3 101.49 2.19 0.96
CA ASP A 3 101.06 2.45 -0.42
C ASP A 3 100.17 1.33 -0.98
N SER A 4 99.04 1.63 -1.30
CA SER A 4 98.54 1.91 -2.66
C SER A 4 97.05 1.79 -2.81
N ASN A 5 96.46 2.82 -3.13
CA ASN A 5 95.57 3.14 -4.22
C ASN A 5 94.80 1.94 -4.90
N SER A 6 93.53 1.91 -4.90
CA SER A 6 92.77 1.60 -6.12
C SER A 6 91.29 2.05 -6.08
N LYS A 7 90.96 2.58 -7.18
CA LYS A 7 89.78 3.36 -7.56
C LYS A 7 88.44 2.64 -7.46
N SER A 8 87.48 3.37 -6.97
CA SER A 8 86.04 3.13 -7.00
C SER A 8 85.49 3.13 -8.44
N ASN A 9 84.68 2.13 -8.74
CA ASN A 9 83.72 2.15 -9.86
C ASN A 9 82.32 2.23 -9.32
N ILE A 10 81.72 3.38 -9.48
CA ILE A 10 80.34 3.63 -9.17
C ILE A 10 79.48 3.10 -10.31
N LYS A 11 78.72 2.01 -10.13
CA LYS A 11 77.66 1.64 -11.04
C LYS A 11 76.37 2.36 -10.57
N LYS A 12 75.84 3.17 -11.49
CA LYS A 12 74.51 3.76 -11.39
C LYS A 12 73.47 2.64 -11.51
N GLU A 13 72.74 2.36 -10.43
CA GLU A 13 71.47 1.63 -10.49
C GLU A 13 70.37 2.60 -10.90
N GLU A 14 69.74 2.33 -12.03
CA GLU A 14 68.52 3.00 -12.51
C GLU A 14 67.36 2.59 -11.60
N GLN A 15 66.80 3.56 -10.88
CA GLN A 15 65.52 3.41 -10.19
C GLN A 15 64.42 3.28 -11.25
N LYS A 16 63.84 2.08 -11.38
CA LYS A 16 62.56 1.88 -12.04
C LYS A 16 61.44 2.49 -11.17
N ASN A 17 60.91 3.61 -11.65
CA ASN A 17 59.65 4.16 -11.18
C ASN A 17 58.55 3.11 -11.39
N SER A 18 58.05 2.51 -10.33
CA SER A 18 56.77 1.82 -10.34
C SER A 18 55.67 2.89 -10.47
N GLN A 19 55.11 3.00 -11.65
CA GLN A 19 53.84 3.70 -11.86
C GLN A 19 52.79 3.04 -10.96
N ASN A 20 52.32 3.77 -9.97
CA ASN A 20 51.06 3.46 -9.26
C ASN A 20 49.95 3.57 -10.32
N ASP A 21 49.39 2.43 -10.68
CA ASP A 21 48.08 2.36 -11.32
C ASP A 21 47.06 3.03 -10.40
N PRO A 22 46.27 4.02 -10.84
CA PRO A 22 45.18 4.51 -10.08
C PRO A 22 44.18 3.35 -9.92
N LEU A 23 43.92 2.96 -8.67
CA LEU A 23 42.79 2.13 -8.33
C LEU A 23 41.57 2.71 -9.03
N GLN A 24 41.09 2.05 -10.09
CA GLN A 24 39.77 2.27 -10.61
C GLN A 24 38.80 1.88 -9.47
N ASP A 25 38.31 2.90 -8.76
CA ASP A 25 37.06 2.79 -7.99
C ASP A 25 35.99 2.41 -9.01
N ASN A 26 35.73 1.12 -9.17
CA ASN A 26 34.53 0.62 -9.79
C ASN A 26 33.39 0.96 -8.80
N ASP A 27 32.93 2.21 -8.88
CA ASP A 27 31.67 2.61 -8.26
C ASP A 27 30.52 2.01 -9.11
N ASP A 28 30.36 0.68 -9.01
CA ASP A 28 29.21 -0.07 -9.54
C ASP A 28 27.96 0.18 -8.66
N THR A 29 27.75 1.42 -8.22
CA THR A 29 26.47 1.80 -7.60
C THR A 29 25.39 1.76 -8.69
N VAL A 30 24.61 0.68 -8.71
CA VAL A 30 23.43 0.56 -9.59
C VAL A 30 22.50 1.71 -9.24
N HIS A 31 22.42 2.69 -10.12
CA HIS A 31 21.52 3.82 -9.93
C HIS A 31 20.12 3.44 -10.40
N TYR A 32 19.20 3.21 -9.44
CA TYR A 32 17.78 2.93 -9.71
C TYR A 32 17.01 4.23 -9.96
N ASP A 33 16.21 4.23 -11.03
CA ASP A 33 15.41 5.36 -11.49
C ASP A 33 13.92 5.04 -11.29
N ILE A 34 13.30 5.66 -10.30
CA ILE A 34 11.89 5.44 -9.96
C ILE A 34 10.95 5.88 -11.09
N ASP A 35 11.30 6.92 -11.86
CA ASP A 35 10.44 7.36 -12.96
C ASP A 35 10.39 6.28 -14.06
N LYS A 36 11.50 5.58 -14.35
CA LYS A 36 11.50 4.42 -15.27
C LYS A 36 10.70 3.23 -14.72
N PHE A 37 10.73 3.00 -13.40
CA PHE A 37 9.89 1.95 -12.79
C PHE A 37 8.42 2.26 -12.97
N ILE A 38 8.02 3.52 -12.77
CA ILE A 38 6.64 3.97 -12.98
C ILE A 38 6.23 3.76 -14.45
N GLU A 39 7.06 4.17 -15.42
CA GLU A 39 6.80 3.96 -16.85
C GLU A 39 6.62 2.47 -17.20
N GLN A 40 7.54 1.60 -16.73
CA GLN A 40 7.47 0.16 -16.92
C GLN A 40 6.20 -0.46 -16.32
N LEU A 41 5.83 -0.03 -15.10
CA LEU A 41 4.64 -0.53 -14.42
C LEU A 41 3.34 -0.07 -15.08
N TYR A 42 3.29 1.16 -15.65
CA TYR A 42 2.12 1.59 -16.45
C TYR A 42 1.88 0.70 -17.68
N GLU A 43 2.90 0.00 -18.17
CA GLU A 43 2.79 -1.01 -19.23
C GLU A 43 2.43 -2.41 -18.69
N CYS A 44 2.10 -2.53 -17.39
CA CYS A 44 1.82 -3.80 -16.69
C CYS A 44 3.00 -4.78 -16.77
N LYS A 45 4.23 -4.28 -16.68
CA LYS A 45 5.45 -5.09 -16.67
C LYS A 45 6.04 -5.11 -15.26
N PRO A 46 6.17 -6.28 -14.60
CA PRO A 46 6.71 -6.35 -13.24
C PRO A 46 8.18 -5.91 -13.20
N LEU A 47 8.59 -5.34 -12.08
CA LEU A 47 9.97 -4.99 -11.79
C LEU A 47 10.81 -6.26 -11.57
N LYS A 48 12.13 -6.18 -11.78
CA LYS A 48 13.05 -7.26 -11.44
C LYS A 48 13.21 -7.37 -9.93
N GLU A 49 13.65 -8.52 -9.42
CA GLU A 49 13.83 -8.76 -7.98
C GLU A 49 14.64 -7.68 -7.27
N GLN A 50 15.77 -7.28 -7.83
CA GLN A 50 16.63 -6.24 -7.24
C GLN A 50 15.97 -4.86 -7.22
N GLU A 51 15.17 -4.55 -8.26
CA GLU A 51 14.37 -3.33 -8.34
C GLU A 51 13.25 -3.33 -7.31
N VAL A 52 12.57 -4.47 -7.11
CA VAL A 52 11.57 -4.64 -6.05
C VAL A 52 12.21 -4.46 -4.68
N LYS A 53 13.34 -5.10 -4.42
CA LYS A 53 14.06 -4.96 -3.14
C LYS A 53 14.40 -3.50 -2.84
N PHE A 54 14.96 -2.79 -3.81
CA PHE A 54 15.25 -1.36 -3.68
C PHE A 54 13.99 -0.54 -3.40
N LEU A 55 12.90 -0.79 -4.14
CA LEU A 55 11.62 -0.10 -3.95
C LEU A 55 11.07 -0.32 -2.55
N ILE A 56 11.12 -1.56 -2.05
CA ILE A 56 10.66 -1.93 -0.70
C ILE A 56 11.48 -1.18 0.37
N GLU A 57 12.81 -1.16 0.26
CA GLU A 57 13.67 -0.45 1.20
C GLU A 57 13.35 1.05 1.24
N LYS A 58 13.23 1.69 0.07
CA LYS A 58 12.87 3.12 -0.02
C LYS A 58 11.45 3.41 0.48
N SER A 59 10.51 2.51 0.25
CA SER A 59 9.16 2.65 0.79
C SER A 59 9.12 2.53 2.30
N LYS A 60 9.88 1.58 2.90
CA LYS A 60 9.99 1.43 4.35
C LYS A 60 10.58 2.69 5.01
N GLU A 61 11.60 3.32 4.43
CA GLU A 61 12.17 4.57 4.94
C GLU A 61 11.10 5.66 5.09
N ILE A 62 10.20 5.79 4.11
CA ILE A 62 9.12 6.79 4.14
C ILE A 62 8.02 6.40 5.13
N LEU A 63 7.55 5.14 5.05
CA LEU A 63 6.43 4.66 5.85
C LEU A 63 6.77 4.57 7.34
N ALA A 64 8.03 4.34 7.71
CA ALA A 64 8.47 4.32 9.10
C ALA A 64 8.28 5.67 9.81
N GLU A 65 8.36 6.78 9.08
CA GLU A 65 8.16 8.13 9.60
C GLU A 65 6.67 8.54 9.67
N GLU A 66 5.78 7.78 9.02
CA GLU A 66 4.35 8.05 9.02
C GLU A 66 3.68 7.55 10.31
N LYS A 67 2.63 8.27 10.74
CA LYS A 67 1.90 7.97 11.98
C LYS A 67 0.78 6.95 11.74
N ASN A 68 0.32 6.29 12.81
CA ASN A 68 -0.86 5.40 12.73
C ASN A 68 -2.15 6.13 12.37
N VAL A 69 -2.30 7.39 12.75
CA VAL A 69 -3.35 8.29 12.30
C VAL A 69 -2.65 9.37 11.48
N GLN A 70 -2.51 9.13 10.18
CA GLN A 70 -1.80 10.01 9.27
C GLN A 70 -2.70 11.17 8.84
N GLU A 71 -2.27 12.40 9.02
CA GLU A 71 -3.01 13.59 8.58
C GLU A 71 -2.89 13.77 7.06
N VAL A 72 -4.02 13.99 6.42
CA VAL A 72 -4.13 14.13 4.96
C VAL A 72 -4.82 15.45 4.64
N PRO A 73 -4.16 16.37 3.92
CA PRO A 73 -4.78 17.62 3.50
C PRO A 73 -5.68 17.44 2.28
N CYS A 74 -6.70 18.29 2.17
CA CYS A 74 -7.51 18.44 0.96
C CYS A 74 -6.83 19.38 -0.07
N PRO A 75 -7.15 19.24 -1.37
CA PRO A 75 -8.07 18.26 -1.93
C PRO A 75 -7.41 16.86 -2.00
N VAL A 76 -8.20 15.80 -1.85
CA VAL A 76 -7.74 14.42 -1.92
C VAL A 76 -8.81 13.49 -2.48
N THR A 77 -8.41 12.54 -3.31
CA THR A 77 -9.28 11.47 -3.81
C THR A 77 -9.11 10.23 -2.95
N VAL A 78 -10.18 9.79 -2.28
CA VAL A 78 -10.22 8.62 -1.38
C VAL A 78 -10.70 7.40 -2.17
N CYS A 79 -9.92 6.32 -2.10
CA CYS A 79 -10.13 5.06 -2.82
C CYS A 79 -10.22 3.89 -1.84
N GLY A 80 -11.08 2.93 -2.15
CA GLY A 80 -11.16 1.64 -1.45
C GLY A 80 -10.28 0.57 -2.08
N ASP A 81 -10.70 -0.68 -1.94
CA ASP A 81 -10.02 -1.91 -2.34
C ASP A 81 -9.63 -1.90 -3.83
N ILE A 82 -8.47 -2.47 -4.14
CA ILE A 82 -7.93 -2.60 -5.51
C ILE A 82 -7.78 -4.08 -5.91
N HIS A 83 -7.32 -4.91 -4.98
CA HIS A 83 -7.23 -6.36 -5.14
C HIS A 83 -6.54 -6.83 -6.43
N GLY A 84 -5.42 -6.23 -6.80
CA GLY A 84 -4.65 -6.66 -7.97
C GLY A 84 -5.39 -6.49 -9.30
N GLN A 85 -6.48 -5.72 -9.36
CA GLN A 85 -7.21 -5.38 -10.57
C GLN A 85 -6.51 -4.20 -11.27
N PHE A 86 -5.32 -4.43 -11.79
CA PHE A 86 -4.39 -3.41 -12.28
C PHE A 86 -4.99 -2.49 -13.34
N TYR A 87 -5.70 -3.02 -14.32
CA TYR A 87 -6.29 -2.20 -15.38
C TYR A 87 -7.42 -1.30 -14.85
N ASP A 88 -8.13 -1.75 -13.83
CA ASP A 88 -9.14 -0.95 -13.14
C ASP A 88 -8.48 0.15 -12.28
N LEU A 89 -7.30 -0.10 -11.70
CA LEU A 89 -6.49 0.94 -11.06
C LEU A 89 -6.04 2.00 -12.08
N LEU A 90 -5.64 1.62 -13.29
CA LEU A 90 -5.32 2.58 -14.34
C LEU A 90 -6.55 3.39 -14.79
N GLU A 91 -7.71 2.77 -14.85
CA GLU A 91 -8.98 3.45 -15.13
C GLU A 91 -9.35 4.43 -14.02
N LEU A 92 -9.15 4.05 -12.75
CA LEU A 92 -9.31 4.93 -11.60
C LEU A 92 -8.44 6.19 -11.76
N PHE A 93 -7.15 6.06 -12.12
CA PHE A 93 -6.28 7.20 -12.38
C PHE A 93 -6.69 8.02 -13.61
N ARG A 94 -7.35 7.40 -14.60
CA ARG A 94 -7.88 8.12 -15.76
C ARG A 94 -9.06 9.02 -15.37
N ILE A 95 -9.89 8.56 -14.44
CA ILE A 95 -11.11 9.26 -13.96
C ILE A 95 -10.74 10.32 -12.92
N GLY A 96 -9.99 9.94 -11.88
CA GLY A 96 -9.62 10.82 -10.78
C GLY A 96 -8.44 11.75 -11.07
N GLY A 97 -7.75 11.57 -12.21
CA GLY A 97 -6.55 12.31 -12.55
C GLY A 97 -5.26 11.63 -12.11
N LYS A 98 -4.15 11.99 -12.77
CA LYS A 98 -2.85 11.37 -12.48
C LYS A 98 -2.09 12.15 -11.39
N ILE A 99 -1.31 11.42 -10.58
CA ILE A 99 -0.28 12.00 -9.74
C ILE A 99 0.82 12.58 -10.65
N PRO A 100 1.39 13.79 -10.39
CA PRO A 100 1.26 14.57 -9.16
C PRO A 100 0.14 15.62 -9.15
N HIS A 101 -0.74 15.65 -10.14
CA HIS A 101 -1.79 16.69 -10.25
C HIS A 101 -2.97 16.43 -9.32
N THR A 102 -3.22 15.18 -8.97
CA THR A 102 -4.24 14.75 -8.01
C THR A 102 -3.58 14.08 -6.81
N ASN A 103 -4.08 14.37 -5.60
CA ASN A 103 -3.69 13.68 -4.38
C ASN A 103 -4.59 12.48 -4.14
N TYR A 104 -4.04 11.40 -3.64
CA TYR A 104 -4.77 10.17 -3.40
C TYR A 104 -4.59 9.64 -1.97
N LEU A 105 -5.66 9.05 -1.45
CA LEU A 105 -5.66 8.21 -0.26
C LEU A 105 -6.27 6.86 -0.63
N PHE A 106 -5.50 5.79 -0.50
CA PHE A 106 -5.96 4.42 -0.67
C PHE A 106 -6.12 3.74 0.68
N MET A 107 -7.27 3.12 0.92
CA MET A 107 -7.64 2.57 2.22
C MET A 107 -7.31 1.08 2.39
N GLY A 108 -6.31 0.55 1.66
CA GLY A 108 -5.85 -0.83 1.79
C GLY A 108 -6.38 -1.80 0.75
N ASP A 109 -6.05 -3.07 0.94
CA ASP A 109 -6.40 -4.20 0.06
C ASP A 109 -5.93 -4.01 -1.39
N TYR A 110 -4.61 -3.87 -1.53
CA TYR A 110 -3.95 -3.70 -2.83
C TYR A 110 -3.75 -5.03 -3.56
N VAL A 111 -3.64 -6.11 -2.79
CA VAL A 111 -3.22 -7.45 -3.25
C VAL A 111 -4.34 -8.48 -3.09
N ASP A 112 -4.09 -9.69 -3.59
CA ASP A 112 -5.00 -10.83 -3.63
C ASP A 112 -6.17 -10.71 -4.62
N ARG A 113 -6.84 -11.82 -4.89
CA ARG A 113 -8.04 -11.93 -5.74
C ARG A 113 -7.79 -11.68 -7.22
N GLY A 114 -7.25 -10.52 -7.58
CA GLY A 114 -6.92 -10.14 -8.95
C GLY A 114 -5.67 -10.80 -9.50
N TYR A 115 -5.35 -10.55 -10.77
CA TYR A 115 -4.25 -11.23 -11.48
C TYR A 115 -2.93 -10.46 -11.43
N TYR A 116 -2.92 -9.20 -11.00
CA TYR A 116 -1.80 -8.26 -11.10
C TYR A 116 -1.52 -7.54 -9.76
N SER A 117 -1.52 -8.31 -8.66
CA SER A 117 -1.25 -7.75 -7.32
C SER A 117 0.16 -7.16 -7.23
N VAL A 118 1.15 -7.85 -7.83
CA VAL A 118 2.55 -7.40 -7.84
C VAL A 118 2.68 -6.04 -8.53
N GLU A 119 2.11 -5.89 -9.73
CA GLU A 119 2.17 -4.65 -10.49
C GLU A 119 1.39 -3.53 -9.80
N SER A 120 0.21 -3.84 -9.24
CA SER A 120 -0.64 -2.87 -8.55
C SER A 120 0.05 -2.28 -7.33
N VAL A 121 0.53 -3.12 -6.41
CA VAL A 121 1.21 -2.65 -5.20
C VAL A 121 2.54 -1.98 -5.53
N SER A 122 3.30 -2.49 -6.51
CA SER A 122 4.55 -1.88 -6.94
C SER A 122 4.34 -0.49 -7.53
N LEU A 123 3.31 -0.28 -8.35
CA LEU A 123 2.98 1.04 -8.90
C LEU A 123 2.62 2.03 -7.79
N LEU A 124 1.77 1.64 -6.85
CA LEU A 124 1.40 2.49 -5.71
C LEU A 124 2.62 2.86 -4.85
N LEU A 125 3.53 1.91 -4.60
CA LEU A 125 4.76 2.14 -3.86
C LEU A 125 5.75 3.03 -4.63
N CYS A 126 5.91 2.85 -5.95
CA CYS A 126 6.72 3.75 -6.79
C CYS A 126 6.20 5.18 -6.75
N LEU A 127 4.87 5.35 -6.84
CA LEU A 127 4.23 6.66 -6.72
C LEU A 127 4.43 7.25 -5.31
N LYS A 128 4.39 6.41 -4.25
CA LYS A 128 4.67 6.83 -2.87
C LYS A 128 6.12 7.29 -2.70
N VAL A 129 7.09 6.56 -3.23
CA VAL A 129 8.51 6.95 -3.17
C VAL A 129 8.76 8.24 -3.95
N ARG A 130 8.16 8.36 -5.14
CA ARG A 130 8.36 9.53 -6.02
C ARG A 130 7.65 10.79 -5.54
N TYR A 131 6.44 10.63 -4.96
CA TYR A 131 5.55 11.72 -4.56
C TYR A 131 4.97 11.51 -3.15
N PRO A 132 5.79 11.43 -2.10
CA PRO A 132 5.38 10.96 -0.77
C PRO A 132 4.25 11.78 -0.12
N ARG A 133 4.07 13.05 -0.54
CA ARG A 133 3.02 13.95 -0.05
C ARG A 133 1.79 14.02 -0.96
N ARG A 134 1.76 13.22 -2.03
CA ARG A 134 0.66 13.20 -3.01
C ARG A 134 -0.14 11.90 -2.96
N ILE A 135 0.40 10.86 -2.32
CA ILE A 135 -0.27 9.58 -2.16
C ILE A 135 -0.09 9.07 -0.73
N TYR A 136 -1.20 8.67 -0.14
CA TYR A 136 -1.29 8.09 1.19
C TYR A 136 -1.82 6.67 1.06
N LEU A 137 -1.17 5.74 1.74
CA LEU A 137 -1.50 4.31 1.69
C LEU A 137 -1.74 3.82 3.11
N THR A 138 -2.92 3.26 3.39
CA THR A 138 -3.17 2.57 4.66
C THR A 138 -3.13 1.06 4.48
N ARG A 139 -2.97 0.32 5.56
CA ARG A 139 -2.99 -1.13 5.58
C ARG A 139 -4.43 -1.64 5.49
N GLY A 140 -4.69 -2.62 4.63
CA GLY A 140 -5.88 -3.45 4.63
C GLY A 140 -5.62 -4.79 5.31
N ASN A 141 -6.65 -5.61 5.48
CA ASN A 141 -6.50 -6.94 6.07
C ASN A 141 -5.80 -7.93 5.14
N HIS A 142 -5.82 -7.68 3.83
CA HIS A 142 -5.05 -8.47 2.86
C HIS A 142 -3.56 -8.12 2.85
N GLU A 143 -3.15 -7.01 3.42
CA GLU A 143 -1.73 -6.70 3.62
C GLU A 143 -1.16 -7.45 4.83
N SER A 144 -1.24 -8.80 4.79
CA SER A 144 -0.81 -9.72 5.85
C SER A 144 -0.25 -11.02 5.27
N ARG A 145 0.60 -11.71 6.03
CA ARG A 145 1.22 -12.95 5.58
C ARG A 145 0.21 -14.08 5.44
N GLN A 146 -0.72 -14.21 6.40
CA GLN A 146 -1.70 -15.30 6.42
C GLN A 146 -2.69 -15.16 5.27
N VAL A 147 -3.27 -13.99 5.08
CA VAL A 147 -4.29 -13.75 4.04
C VAL A 147 -3.69 -13.88 2.65
N THR A 148 -2.50 -13.33 2.41
CA THR A 148 -1.85 -13.41 1.09
C THR A 148 -1.43 -14.82 0.67
N GLN A 149 -1.22 -15.74 1.61
CA GLN A 149 -0.98 -17.16 1.29
C GLN A 149 -2.26 -17.87 0.84
N ALA A 150 -3.43 -17.42 1.30
CA ALA A 150 -4.70 -18.06 0.99
C ALA A 150 -5.37 -17.52 -0.29
N TYR A 151 -5.17 -16.22 -0.60
CA TYR A 151 -5.99 -15.52 -1.59
C TYR A 151 -5.28 -15.10 -2.87
N GLY A 152 -3.99 -15.48 -3.03
CA GLY A 152 -3.36 -15.52 -4.34
C GLY A 152 -2.11 -14.69 -4.53
N PHE A 153 -1.78 -13.73 -3.67
CA PHE A 153 -0.59 -12.90 -3.83
C PHE A 153 0.71 -13.70 -3.68
N TYR A 154 0.76 -14.64 -2.71
CA TYR A 154 1.89 -15.56 -2.57
C TYR A 154 2.13 -16.34 -3.86
N ASP A 155 1.10 -17.01 -4.40
CA ASP A 155 1.19 -17.79 -5.63
C ASP A 155 1.59 -16.92 -6.83
N GLU A 156 1.12 -15.68 -6.88
CA GLU A 156 1.49 -14.72 -7.91
C GLU A 156 2.99 -14.38 -7.86
N CYS A 157 3.53 -14.14 -6.66
CA CYS A 157 4.97 -13.90 -6.47
C CYS A 157 5.80 -15.10 -6.91
N ILE A 158 5.42 -16.33 -6.49
CA ILE A 158 6.10 -17.56 -6.93
C ILE A 158 6.06 -17.70 -8.45
N ARG A 159 4.90 -17.48 -9.08
CA ARG A 159 4.76 -17.60 -10.53
C ARG A 159 5.59 -16.58 -11.31
N LYS A 160 5.74 -15.36 -10.81
CA LYS A 160 6.45 -14.26 -11.50
C LYS A 160 7.96 -14.26 -11.25
N TYR A 161 8.40 -14.71 -10.08
CA TYR A 161 9.80 -14.59 -9.65
C TYR A 161 10.46 -15.94 -9.33
N GLU A 162 9.71 -17.03 -9.35
CA GLU A 162 10.19 -18.41 -9.11
C GLU A 162 10.79 -18.61 -7.69
N ASN A 163 10.57 -17.65 -6.77
CA ASN A 163 11.03 -17.75 -5.38
C ASN A 163 10.11 -16.97 -4.42
N PRO A 164 10.10 -17.32 -3.10
CA PRO A 164 9.25 -16.66 -2.12
C PRO A 164 9.82 -15.34 -1.55
N GLU A 165 11.05 -14.95 -1.87
CA GLU A 165 11.69 -13.80 -1.24
C GLU A 165 10.98 -12.49 -1.58
N ILE A 166 10.45 -12.35 -2.79
CA ILE A 166 9.69 -11.17 -3.21
C ILE A 166 8.43 -11.02 -2.38
N TRP A 167 7.70 -12.11 -2.12
CA TRP A 167 6.55 -12.09 -1.23
C TRP A 167 6.93 -11.68 0.19
N LYS A 168 8.07 -12.16 0.72
CA LYS A 168 8.55 -11.75 2.04
C LYS A 168 8.88 -10.26 2.09
N TYR A 169 9.55 -9.71 1.05
CA TYR A 169 9.85 -8.28 1.00
C TYR A 169 8.57 -7.44 1.06
N PHE A 170 7.55 -7.79 0.30
CA PHE A 170 6.27 -7.08 0.33
C PHE A 170 5.57 -7.23 1.69
N THR A 171 5.48 -8.44 2.24
CA THR A 171 4.78 -8.67 3.52
C THR A 171 5.52 -8.02 4.70
N ASP A 172 6.84 -7.96 4.66
CA ASP A 172 7.62 -7.20 5.65
C ASP A 172 7.44 -5.68 5.52
N LEU A 173 7.17 -5.18 4.32
CA LEU A 173 6.81 -3.77 4.12
C LEU A 173 5.40 -3.49 4.63
N PHE A 174 4.45 -4.41 4.47
CA PHE A 174 3.07 -4.22 4.90
C PHE A 174 2.95 -3.89 6.39
N ASP A 175 3.87 -4.37 7.22
CA ASP A 175 3.93 -4.02 8.63
C ASP A 175 4.21 -2.52 8.89
N PHE A 176 4.74 -1.81 7.90
CA PHE A 176 5.04 -0.37 8.00
C PHE A 176 3.88 0.52 7.56
N LEU A 177 2.86 -0.02 6.90
CA LEU A 177 1.72 0.76 6.43
C LEU A 177 0.94 1.36 7.61
N PRO A 178 0.60 2.67 7.59
CA PRO A 178 -0.31 3.29 8.56
C PRO A 178 -1.65 2.56 8.64
N LEU A 179 -2.26 2.52 9.82
CA LEU A 179 -3.55 1.86 10.01
C LEU A 179 -4.73 2.74 9.60
N THR A 180 -4.62 4.04 9.82
CA THR A 180 -5.71 5.00 9.62
C THR A 180 -5.19 6.34 9.11
N THR A 181 -6.09 7.15 8.57
CA THR A 181 -5.81 8.54 8.20
C THR A 181 -6.91 9.47 8.68
N LEU A 182 -6.59 10.76 8.79
CA LEU A 182 -7.52 11.81 9.18
C LEU A 182 -7.47 12.94 8.15
N VAL A 183 -8.51 13.04 7.31
CA VAL A 183 -8.62 14.07 6.28
C VAL A 183 -9.17 15.34 6.92
N GLU A 184 -8.38 16.44 6.85
CA GLU A 184 -8.69 17.78 7.41
C GLU A 184 -9.21 17.78 8.84
N GLY A 185 -8.80 16.78 9.67
CA GLY A 185 -9.29 16.67 11.04
C GLY A 185 -10.79 16.30 11.16
N ARG A 186 -11.47 15.97 10.07
CA ARG A 186 -12.93 15.82 9.98
C ARG A 186 -13.40 14.45 9.50
N ILE A 187 -12.67 13.80 8.60
CA ILE A 187 -13.04 12.48 8.06
C ILE A 187 -11.99 11.46 8.52
N PHE A 188 -12.42 10.51 9.31
CA PHE A 188 -11.58 9.39 9.75
C PHE A 188 -11.65 8.27 8.74
N CYS A 189 -10.51 7.93 8.13
CA CYS A 189 -10.43 6.91 7.09
C CYS A 189 -9.61 5.71 7.58
N LEU A 190 -10.13 4.50 7.34
CA LEU A 190 -9.49 3.23 7.70
C LEU A 190 -10.02 2.13 6.78
N HIS A 191 -9.38 0.96 6.80
CA HIS A 191 -9.81 -0.14 5.94
C HIS A 191 -11.09 -0.81 6.43
N GLY A 192 -11.06 -1.42 7.62
CA GLY A 192 -12.18 -2.18 8.20
C GLY A 192 -13.18 -1.30 8.95
N GLY A 193 -13.07 -1.20 10.26
CA GLY A 193 -14.03 -0.45 11.07
C GLY A 193 -13.56 -0.17 12.48
N LEU A 194 -14.50 0.16 13.35
CA LEU A 194 -14.23 0.54 14.73
C LEU A 194 -13.95 -0.68 15.62
N SER A 195 -13.24 -0.42 16.71
CA SER A 195 -12.86 -1.40 17.73
C SER A 195 -13.47 -1.04 19.08
N PRO A 196 -13.91 -2.01 19.88
CA PRO A 196 -14.32 -1.76 21.27
C PRO A 196 -13.16 -1.29 22.15
N GLU A 197 -11.91 -1.53 21.75
CA GLU A 197 -10.70 -1.12 22.46
C GLU A 197 -10.23 0.30 22.13
N VAL A 198 -10.76 0.91 21.04
CA VAL A 198 -10.34 2.22 20.54
C VAL A 198 -11.52 3.18 20.45
N SER A 199 -11.71 4.01 21.48
CA SER A 199 -12.75 5.03 21.52
C SER A 199 -12.30 6.41 21.05
N THR A 200 -10.98 6.65 20.92
CA THR A 200 -10.40 7.94 20.55
C THR A 200 -9.32 7.80 19.48
N LEU A 201 -9.08 8.89 18.72
CA LEU A 201 -7.96 8.96 17.79
C LEU A 201 -6.61 8.78 18.49
N ASP A 202 -6.49 9.24 19.74
CA ASP A 202 -5.26 9.06 20.52
C ASP A 202 -5.04 7.57 20.85
N GLY A 203 -6.10 6.80 21.11
CA GLY A 203 -6.00 5.35 21.26
C GLY A 203 -5.46 4.68 19.98
N ALA A 204 -5.94 5.09 18.82
CA ALA A 204 -5.44 4.57 17.54
C ALA A 204 -3.95 4.95 17.28
N ARG A 205 -3.51 6.13 17.74
CA ARG A 205 -2.11 6.57 17.61
C ARG A 205 -1.13 5.69 18.41
N LEU A 206 -1.58 5.07 19.47
CA LEU A 206 -0.74 4.27 20.39
C LEU A 206 -0.56 2.81 19.97
N ILE A 207 -1.27 2.33 18.94
CA ILE A 207 -1.16 0.96 18.47
C ILE A 207 0.24 0.72 17.90
N ASP A 208 0.89 -0.37 18.29
CA ASP A 208 2.09 -0.84 17.61
C ASP A 208 1.69 -1.54 16.30
N ARG A 209 1.95 -0.90 15.16
CA ARG A 209 1.61 -1.47 13.84
C ARG A 209 2.73 -2.28 13.21
N PHE A 210 3.98 -2.17 13.72
CA PHE A 210 5.15 -2.81 13.11
C PHE A 210 5.19 -4.32 13.40
N GLN A 211 4.12 -5.01 13.04
CA GLN A 211 3.93 -6.43 13.28
C GLN A 211 2.95 -7.04 12.28
N GLU A 212 2.89 -8.38 12.25
CA GLU A 212 1.80 -9.09 11.56
C GLU A 212 0.45 -8.73 12.17
N VAL A 213 -0.61 -8.76 11.36
CA VAL A 213 -1.98 -8.54 11.85
C VAL A 213 -2.32 -9.60 12.90
N PRO A 214 -2.59 -9.21 14.16
CA PRO A 214 -2.99 -10.17 15.19
C PRO A 214 -4.38 -10.74 14.92
N HIS A 215 -4.71 -11.86 15.57
CA HIS A 215 -6.02 -12.51 15.40
C HIS A 215 -7.16 -11.77 16.10
N GLU A 216 -6.86 -10.92 17.08
CA GLU A 216 -7.82 -10.14 17.88
C GLU A 216 -7.18 -8.84 18.37
N GLY A 217 -7.96 -7.94 18.92
CA GLY A 217 -7.54 -6.66 19.48
C GLY A 217 -7.64 -5.50 18.50
N ALA A 218 -7.28 -4.32 18.98
CA ALA A 218 -7.49 -3.04 18.30
C ALA A 218 -7.02 -3.02 16.83
N MET A 219 -5.81 -3.50 16.56
CA MET A 219 -5.26 -3.52 15.20
C MET A 219 -6.06 -4.45 14.28
N CYS A 220 -6.42 -5.64 14.76
CA CYS A 220 -7.28 -6.57 14.02
C CYS A 220 -8.61 -5.92 13.69
N ASP A 221 -9.25 -5.29 14.67
CA ASP A 221 -10.57 -4.66 14.50
C ASP A 221 -10.55 -3.54 13.46
N LEU A 222 -9.54 -2.66 13.50
CA LEU A 222 -9.42 -1.56 12.54
C LEU A 222 -9.30 -2.05 11.08
N LEU A 223 -8.82 -3.29 10.87
CA LEU A 223 -8.64 -3.89 9.56
C LEU A 223 -9.80 -4.81 9.13
N TRP A 224 -10.60 -5.34 10.09
CA TRP A 224 -11.58 -6.40 9.81
C TRP A 224 -13.03 -6.06 10.18
N SER A 225 -13.27 -5.05 11.05
CA SER A 225 -14.63 -4.75 11.54
C SER A 225 -15.55 -4.17 10.47
N ASP A 226 -16.83 -4.48 10.57
CA ASP A 226 -17.88 -4.02 9.65
C ASP A 226 -19.00 -3.26 10.35
N PRO A 227 -19.58 -2.21 9.75
CA PRO A 227 -20.80 -1.59 10.24
C PRO A 227 -22.01 -2.52 10.03
N ASP A 228 -22.93 -2.58 11.01
CA ASP A 228 -24.14 -3.39 10.96
C ASP A 228 -25.28 -2.73 11.74
N THR A 229 -26.48 -3.34 11.73
CA THR A 229 -27.71 -2.78 12.30
C THR A 229 -27.91 -3.04 13.80
N LEU A 230 -26.94 -3.63 14.50
CA LEU A 230 -27.03 -3.91 15.94
C LEU A 230 -26.84 -2.66 16.83
N VAL A 231 -27.01 -2.80 18.12
CA VAL A 231 -26.62 -1.81 19.13
C VAL A 231 -25.34 -2.28 19.81
N GLY A 232 -24.31 -1.42 19.83
CA GLY A 232 -23.01 -1.76 20.39
C GLY A 232 -22.11 -2.53 19.41
N PHE A 233 -21.27 -3.39 19.95
CA PHE A 233 -20.41 -4.30 19.19
C PHE A 233 -20.91 -5.74 19.28
N GLY A 234 -20.67 -6.52 18.24
CA GLY A 234 -20.94 -7.95 18.17
C GLY A 234 -19.80 -8.71 17.46
N PRO A 235 -19.81 -10.06 17.53
CA PRO A 235 -18.81 -10.87 16.84
C PRO A 235 -19.00 -10.78 15.32
N SER A 236 -17.91 -10.62 14.57
CA SER A 236 -17.94 -10.68 13.12
C SER A 236 -18.07 -12.12 12.61
N LEU A 237 -18.89 -12.33 11.58
CA LEU A 237 -18.97 -13.61 10.88
C LEU A 237 -17.73 -13.92 10.03
N ARG A 238 -16.83 -12.95 9.84
CA ARG A 238 -15.56 -13.16 9.14
C ARG A 238 -14.55 -13.99 9.95
N GLY A 239 -14.81 -14.20 11.26
CA GLY A 239 -13.87 -14.90 12.16
C GLY A 239 -12.78 -13.99 12.72
N ALA A 240 -12.75 -12.70 12.36
CA ALA A 240 -11.86 -11.67 12.86
C ALA A 240 -12.60 -10.33 12.91
N GLY A 241 -12.22 -9.43 13.81
CA GLY A 241 -12.85 -8.14 14.01
C GLY A 241 -14.25 -8.23 14.64
N HIS A 242 -14.96 -7.12 14.58
CA HIS A 242 -16.30 -6.96 15.16
C HIS A 242 -17.29 -6.43 14.11
N ILE A 243 -18.58 -6.64 14.35
CA ILE A 243 -19.62 -5.80 13.77
C ILE A 243 -19.98 -4.70 14.78
N PHE A 244 -20.27 -3.49 14.29
CA PHE A 244 -20.59 -2.34 15.15
C PHE A 244 -21.80 -1.55 14.65
N GLY A 245 -22.60 -1.08 15.61
CA GLY A 245 -23.86 -0.40 15.33
C GLY A 245 -23.75 1.12 15.17
N GLU A 246 -24.87 1.72 14.75
CA GLU A 246 -24.97 3.18 14.53
C GLU A 246 -24.62 4.00 15.78
N ASN A 247 -25.01 3.54 16.96
CA ASN A 247 -24.72 4.22 18.22
C ASN A 247 -23.21 4.31 18.48
N VAL A 248 -22.43 3.31 18.10
CA VAL A 248 -20.96 3.30 18.21
C VAL A 248 -20.35 4.35 17.28
N SER A 249 -20.76 4.36 16.01
CA SER A 249 -20.25 5.34 15.03
C SER A 249 -20.57 6.78 15.42
N LYS A 250 -21.80 7.03 15.88
CA LYS A 250 -22.22 8.35 16.35
C LYS A 250 -21.40 8.82 17.53
N GLU A 251 -21.19 7.94 18.50
CA GLU A 251 -20.42 8.28 19.70
C GLU A 251 -18.94 8.50 19.37
N PHE A 252 -18.34 7.65 18.53
CA PHE A 252 -16.96 7.83 18.08
C PHE A 252 -16.77 9.17 17.35
N CYS A 253 -17.66 9.50 16.41
CA CYS A 253 -17.62 10.78 15.71
C CYS A 253 -17.78 11.97 16.69
N ARG A 254 -18.73 11.86 17.64
CA ARG A 254 -18.97 12.93 18.63
C ARG A 254 -17.77 13.17 19.54
N VAL A 255 -17.16 12.12 20.07
CA VAL A 255 -16.00 12.19 20.98
C VAL A 255 -14.78 12.77 20.29
N ASN A 256 -14.56 12.43 19.01
CA ASN A 256 -13.39 12.81 18.25
C ASN A 256 -13.61 14.05 17.36
N GLY A 257 -14.79 14.68 17.40
CA GLY A 257 -15.09 15.87 16.59
C GLY A 257 -15.15 15.61 15.08
N LEU A 258 -15.58 14.41 14.66
CA LEU A 258 -15.58 13.95 13.28
C LEU A 258 -16.94 14.16 12.60
N ASP A 259 -16.92 14.47 11.33
CA ASP A 259 -18.13 14.51 10.50
C ASP A 259 -18.59 13.11 10.13
N MET A 260 -17.65 12.27 9.70
CA MET A 260 -17.92 10.91 9.24
C MET A 260 -16.68 9.99 9.33
N ILE A 261 -16.95 8.71 9.15
CA ILE A 261 -15.96 7.65 8.97
C ILE A 261 -16.07 7.19 7.51
N SER A 262 -14.94 7.19 6.77
CA SER A 262 -14.83 6.58 5.44
C SER A 262 -14.05 5.28 5.56
N ARG A 263 -14.58 4.18 5.00
CA ARG A 263 -13.95 2.86 5.09
C ARG A 263 -14.11 2.07 3.80
N ALA A 264 -13.41 0.98 3.68
CA ALA A 264 -13.38 0.10 2.51
C ALA A 264 -13.93 -1.31 2.83
N HIS A 265 -13.26 -2.38 2.47
CA HIS A 265 -13.42 -3.76 2.97
C HIS A 265 -14.74 -4.49 2.61
N GLN A 266 -15.82 -3.81 2.27
CA GLN A 266 -17.07 -4.44 1.84
C GLN A 266 -17.37 -4.08 0.38
N CYS A 267 -17.53 -5.10 -0.46
CA CYS A 267 -18.00 -4.91 -1.82
C CYS A 267 -19.43 -4.34 -1.80
N THR A 268 -19.62 -3.22 -2.48
CA THR A 268 -20.92 -2.57 -2.61
C THR A 268 -21.40 -2.62 -4.06
N PRO A 269 -22.71 -2.86 -4.35
CA PRO A 269 -23.19 -2.97 -5.72
C PRO A 269 -22.93 -1.72 -6.59
N THR A 270 -22.90 -0.56 -5.97
CA THR A 270 -22.79 0.75 -6.65
C THR A 270 -21.49 1.49 -6.39
N GLY A 271 -20.45 0.79 -5.87
CA GLY A 271 -19.14 1.34 -5.55
C GLY A 271 -19.06 2.08 -4.22
N TYR A 272 -20.16 2.54 -3.66
CA TYR A 272 -20.21 3.14 -2.32
C TYR A 272 -21.56 2.90 -1.64
N ALA A 273 -21.56 2.96 -0.31
CA ALA A 273 -22.77 2.85 0.50
C ALA A 273 -22.67 3.69 1.78
N TRP A 274 -23.76 4.40 2.09
CA TRP A 274 -23.92 5.10 3.34
C TRP A 274 -24.68 4.24 4.35
N THR A 275 -24.16 4.18 5.58
CA THR A 275 -24.80 3.53 6.72
C THR A 275 -24.78 4.42 7.96
N HIS A 276 -25.41 3.99 9.05
CA HIS A 276 -25.38 4.66 10.34
C HIS A 276 -25.81 6.14 10.26
N ASN A 277 -26.91 6.40 9.54
CA ASN A 277 -27.44 7.75 9.32
C ASN A 277 -26.36 8.72 8.79
N ASN A 278 -25.67 8.31 7.74
CA ASN A 278 -24.59 9.01 7.06
C ASN A 278 -23.33 9.29 7.94
N LYS A 279 -23.12 8.49 8.99
CA LYS A 279 -21.88 8.54 9.77
C LYS A 279 -20.81 7.62 9.26
N VAL A 280 -21.15 6.60 8.48
CA VAL A 280 -20.19 5.67 7.86
C VAL A 280 -20.45 5.60 6.36
N CYS A 281 -19.40 5.82 5.58
CA CYS A 281 -19.38 5.65 4.13
C CYS A 281 -18.42 4.53 3.76
N THR A 282 -18.92 3.45 3.16
CA THR A 282 -18.11 2.40 2.56
C THR A 282 -17.79 2.77 1.11
N ILE A 283 -16.52 2.69 0.72
CA ILE A 283 -16.02 2.93 -0.64
C ILE A 283 -15.35 1.66 -1.12
N PHE A 284 -15.70 1.23 -2.33
CA PHE A 284 -15.14 0.06 -2.97
C PHE A 284 -14.69 0.41 -4.40
N SER A 285 -13.40 0.26 -4.70
CA SER A 285 -12.80 0.77 -5.94
C SER A 285 -12.34 -0.32 -6.92
N ALA A 286 -12.75 -1.60 -6.69
CA ALA A 286 -12.54 -2.71 -7.61
C ALA A 286 -13.85 -3.07 -8.34
N PRO A 287 -14.08 -2.60 -9.58
CA PRO A 287 -15.31 -2.88 -10.32
C PRO A 287 -15.34 -4.35 -10.78
N ASN A 288 -16.55 -4.90 -10.94
CA ASN A 288 -16.72 -6.32 -11.26
C ASN A 288 -15.78 -7.21 -10.43
N TYR A 289 -15.82 -7.04 -9.10
CA TYR A 289 -14.90 -7.66 -8.14
C TYR A 289 -14.71 -9.15 -8.39
N CYS A 290 -13.49 -9.60 -8.29
CA CYS A 290 -13.09 -10.97 -8.64
C CYS A 290 -13.50 -11.37 -10.09
N TYR A 291 -13.75 -10.38 -10.96
CA TYR A 291 -14.21 -10.55 -12.35
C TYR A 291 -15.58 -11.22 -12.50
N ARG A 292 -16.42 -11.20 -11.43
CA ARG A 292 -17.71 -11.91 -11.39
C ARG A 292 -18.83 -11.22 -10.61
N CYS A 293 -18.51 -10.24 -9.73
CA CYS A 293 -19.53 -9.66 -8.85
C CYS A 293 -20.42 -8.62 -9.53
N ALA A 294 -20.06 -8.17 -10.73
CA ALA A 294 -20.83 -7.20 -11.54
C ALA A 294 -21.16 -5.88 -10.79
N ASN A 295 -20.41 -5.52 -9.75
CA ASN A 295 -20.53 -4.25 -9.04
C ASN A 295 -19.86 -3.11 -9.81
N GLU A 296 -20.39 -1.90 -9.65
CA GLU A 296 -19.67 -0.67 -9.98
C GLU A 296 -18.58 -0.42 -8.93
N ALA A 297 -17.58 0.38 -9.26
CA ALA A 297 -16.63 0.95 -8.33
C ALA A 297 -16.89 2.43 -8.09
N ALA A 298 -16.35 2.99 -7.01
CA ALA A 298 -16.40 4.41 -6.76
C ALA A 298 -15.12 4.93 -6.10
N ILE A 299 -14.90 6.24 -6.26
CA ILE A 299 -13.93 7.05 -5.51
C ILE A 299 -14.66 8.28 -4.96
N ILE A 300 -14.13 8.87 -3.88
CA ILE A 300 -14.62 10.15 -3.36
C ILE A 300 -13.54 11.21 -3.60
N GLU A 301 -13.89 12.28 -4.30
CA GLU A 301 -13.09 13.50 -4.30
C GLU A 301 -13.55 14.39 -3.15
N VAL A 302 -12.65 14.64 -2.20
CA VAL A 302 -12.86 15.59 -1.11
C VAL A 302 -12.19 16.89 -1.49
N ASP A 303 -13.00 17.93 -1.72
CA ASP A 303 -12.52 19.24 -2.14
C ASP A 303 -11.93 20.09 -0.98
N GLU A 304 -11.45 21.28 -1.27
CA GLU A 304 -10.86 22.20 -0.27
C GLU A 304 -11.86 22.63 0.82
N ASN A 305 -13.16 22.49 0.59
CA ASN A 305 -14.23 22.77 1.56
C ASN A 305 -14.64 21.52 2.35
N VAL A 306 -13.97 20.39 2.12
CA VAL A 306 -14.31 19.07 2.69
C VAL A 306 -15.69 18.58 2.21
N SER A 307 -16.09 18.98 0.99
CA SER A 307 -17.29 18.46 0.33
C SER A 307 -16.95 17.17 -0.43
N ASN A 308 -17.83 16.19 -0.35
CA ASN A 308 -17.64 14.85 -0.90
C ASN A 308 -18.31 14.72 -2.25
N ASN A 309 -17.55 14.53 -3.33
CA ASN A 309 -18.04 14.26 -4.68
C ASN A 309 -17.72 12.81 -5.06
N PHE A 310 -18.76 12.03 -5.39
CA PHE A 310 -18.61 10.61 -5.73
C PHE A 310 -18.51 10.42 -7.24
N TYR A 311 -17.50 9.71 -7.68
CA TYR A 311 -17.35 9.28 -9.07
C TYR A 311 -17.41 7.77 -9.14
N LYS A 312 -18.37 7.26 -9.93
CA LYS A 312 -18.52 5.84 -10.19
C LYS A 312 -17.88 5.45 -11.50
N PHE A 313 -17.42 4.22 -11.59
CA PHE A 313 -16.88 3.69 -12.83
C PHE A 313 -17.06 2.17 -12.94
N ASP A 314 -17.09 1.72 -14.18
CA ASP A 314 -17.14 0.32 -14.56
C ASP A 314 -15.73 -0.24 -14.79
N SER A 315 -15.65 -1.56 -14.98
CA SER A 315 -14.40 -2.24 -15.33
C SER A 315 -13.76 -1.67 -16.57
N ALA A 316 -12.45 -1.51 -16.53
CA ALA A 316 -11.65 -1.17 -17.71
C ALA A 316 -11.86 -2.22 -18.83
N PRO A 317 -11.75 -1.83 -20.11
CA PRO A 317 -11.77 -2.78 -21.21
C PRO A 317 -10.67 -3.83 -21.05
N ARG A 318 -11.05 -5.11 -21.00
CA ARG A 318 -10.09 -6.21 -20.86
C ARG A 318 -9.16 -6.29 -22.08
N ARG A 319 -7.86 -6.31 -21.83
CA ARG A 319 -6.83 -6.41 -22.87
C ARG A 319 -6.21 -7.80 -22.84
N GLY A 320 -6.90 -8.80 -23.45
CA GLY A 320 -6.31 -10.13 -23.71
C GLY A 320 -5.90 -10.91 -22.47
N GLU A 321 -6.54 -10.68 -21.34
CA GLU A 321 -6.33 -11.46 -20.13
C GLU A 321 -6.74 -12.91 -20.38
N MET A 322 -5.80 -13.86 -20.23
CA MET A 322 -6.15 -15.27 -20.16
C MET A 322 -7.06 -15.46 -18.94
N GLU A 323 -8.21 -16.12 -19.13
CA GLU A 323 -9.03 -16.63 -18.04
C GLU A 323 -8.20 -17.65 -17.26
N LEU A 324 -7.36 -17.21 -16.35
CA LEU A 324 -6.76 -18.06 -15.36
C LEU A 324 -7.88 -18.48 -14.42
N MET A 325 -8.35 -19.72 -14.55
CA MET A 325 -9.27 -20.34 -13.59
C MET A 325 -8.61 -20.39 -12.20
N LYS A 326 -8.62 -19.28 -11.47
CA LYS A 326 -8.35 -19.31 -10.05
C LYS A 326 -9.58 -19.87 -9.35
N LYS A 327 -9.46 -21.04 -8.76
CA LYS A 327 -10.37 -21.51 -7.72
C LYS A 327 -10.13 -20.66 -6.46
N THR A 328 -10.63 -19.44 -6.46
CA THR A 328 -10.67 -18.65 -5.21
C THR A 328 -11.78 -19.24 -4.37
N PRO A 329 -11.52 -19.66 -3.11
CA PRO A 329 -12.59 -20.13 -2.23
C PRO A 329 -13.69 -19.09 -2.10
N ASP A 330 -14.96 -19.52 -2.16
CA ASP A 330 -16.13 -18.64 -2.07
C ASP A 330 -16.38 -18.09 -0.65
N TYR A 331 -15.56 -18.49 0.29
CA TYR A 331 -15.64 -18.04 1.67
C TYR A 331 -15.15 -16.60 1.76
N PHE A 332 -16.00 -15.68 2.18
CA PHE A 332 -15.70 -14.27 2.42
C PHE A 332 -15.71 -13.36 1.16
N LEU A 333 -16.71 -13.50 0.32
CA LEU A 333 -17.12 -12.43 -0.60
C LEU A 333 -17.97 -11.39 0.11
#